data_2e86a6f48fdd75317123144e2ecf2f42
#
_entry.id   2e86a6f48fdd75317123144e2ecf2f42
#
_cell.length_a   1.000
_cell.length_b   1.000
_cell.length_c   1.000
_cell.angle_alpha   90.00
_cell.angle_beta   90.00
_cell.angle_gamma   90.00
#
_symmetry.space_group_name_H-M   'P 1'
#
loop_
_entity.id
_entity.type
_entity.pdbx_description
1 polymer ?
#
loop_
_entity_poly.entity_id
_entity_poly.type
_entity_poly.pdbx_seq_one_letter_code
_entity_poly.pdbx_strand_id
1 'polypeptide(L)'
;MQQAKLEVQQRNAFGKQNARAIRRAGDVPAIVYGRKQDTVPLKINERIFKQFLRTYGENVIINMEVSEGTSEPVIIKEIQRDPVEKQTLLHADFIRISLDEPVTSSVPIVLVGTPAGVQQGGVVEFPLRTLTLNCLPASMPNEINVDVANMEIGDIVYVQDIDLDDEVEVLDELQRIIVSISQPRVIVEEVEEVEEGEEGEEGAAEEGTTEEEDAEERAEPEVISRRRRNDDAE
;
A
#
# COMPACT_ATOMS: atom_id res chain seq x y z
N MET A 1 -1.71 -19.16 -21.70
CA MET A 1 -0.90 -17.96 -21.39
C MET A 1 -1.53 -16.74 -22.05
N GLN A 2 -1.99 -15.78 -21.29
CA GLN A 2 -2.46 -14.50 -21.83
C GLN A 2 -1.24 -13.59 -21.97
N GLN A 3 -0.77 -13.38 -23.19
CA GLN A 3 0.26 -12.40 -23.48
C GLN A 3 -0.45 -11.07 -23.77
N ALA A 4 -0.29 -10.13 -22.88
CA ALA A 4 -0.86 -8.81 -23.03
C ALA A 4 0.17 -7.86 -23.64
N LYS A 5 -0.27 -6.98 -24.54
CA LYS A 5 0.59 -5.95 -25.16
C LYS A 5 0.41 -4.63 -24.45
N LEU A 6 1.52 -3.95 -24.18
CA LEU A 6 1.54 -2.62 -23.58
C LEU A 6 2.47 -1.70 -24.37
N GLU A 7 1.89 -0.63 -24.90
CA GLU A 7 2.66 0.41 -25.58
C GLU A 7 3.26 1.38 -24.58
N VAL A 8 4.55 1.63 -24.67
CA VAL A 8 5.29 2.52 -23.80
C VAL A 8 6.18 3.46 -24.57
N GLN A 9 6.48 4.61 -23.99
CA GLN A 9 7.37 5.60 -24.60
C GLN A 9 8.62 5.74 -23.74
N GLN A 10 9.77 5.75 -24.40
CA GLN A 10 11.04 6.03 -23.74
C GLN A 10 11.11 7.50 -23.32
N ARG A 11 11.72 7.77 -22.18
CA ARG A 11 11.97 9.13 -21.69
C ARG A 11 13.45 9.37 -21.50
N ASN A 12 13.91 10.55 -21.90
CA ASN A 12 15.31 10.97 -21.73
C ASN A 12 15.49 11.94 -20.55
N ALA A 13 14.37 12.39 -19.95
CA ALA A 13 14.41 13.36 -18.87
C ALA A 13 14.27 12.70 -17.50
N PHE A 14 15.22 12.96 -16.62
CA PHE A 14 15.30 12.39 -15.26
C PHE A 14 15.05 13.45 -14.20
N GLY A 15 14.86 12.99 -12.96
CA GLY A 15 14.79 13.80 -11.76
C GLY A 15 13.37 14.16 -11.31
N LYS A 16 13.29 14.75 -10.11
CA LYS A 16 12.04 15.03 -9.37
C LYS A 16 11.06 15.93 -10.14
N GLN A 17 11.58 16.98 -10.79
CA GLN A 17 10.73 17.91 -11.53
C GLN A 17 10.07 17.25 -12.74
N ASN A 18 10.84 16.47 -13.51
CA ASN A 18 10.34 15.77 -14.69
C ASN A 18 9.34 14.68 -14.33
N ALA A 19 9.59 13.89 -13.27
CA ALA A 19 8.64 12.89 -12.79
C ALA A 19 7.30 13.52 -12.37
N ARG A 20 7.35 14.69 -11.70
CA ARG A 20 6.13 15.44 -11.34
C ARG A 20 5.41 16.01 -12.57
N ALA A 21 6.15 16.47 -13.59
CA ALA A 21 5.56 16.96 -14.84
C ALA A 21 4.83 15.85 -15.61
N ILE A 22 5.44 14.65 -15.67
CA ILE A 22 4.84 13.44 -16.29
C ILE A 22 3.52 13.10 -15.61
N ARG A 23 3.49 13.02 -14.27
CA ARG A 23 2.26 12.71 -13.53
C ARG A 23 1.17 13.77 -13.71
N ARG A 24 1.53 15.06 -13.81
CA ARG A 24 0.56 16.13 -14.11
C ARG A 24 -0.02 16.03 -15.52
N ALA A 25 0.75 15.46 -16.46
CA ALA A 25 0.28 15.22 -17.82
C ALA A 25 -0.64 14.00 -17.95
N GLY A 26 -0.85 13.24 -16.86
CA GLY A 26 -1.65 12.02 -16.85
C GLY A 26 -0.89 10.79 -17.32
N ASP A 27 0.44 10.82 -17.23
CA ASP A 27 1.31 9.68 -17.52
C ASP A 27 1.96 9.18 -16.22
N VAL A 28 2.29 7.88 -16.17
CA VAL A 28 3.01 7.24 -15.08
C VAL A 28 4.46 7.04 -15.48
N PRO A 29 5.42 7.57 -14.73
CA PRO A 29 6.82 7.25 -14.92
C PRO A 29 7.08 5.79 -14.56
N ALA A 30 7.82 5.10 -15.41
CA ALA A 30 8.17 3.70 -15.24
C ALA A 30 9.64 3.46 -15.55
N ILE A 31 10.13 2.28 -15.17
CA ILE A 31 11.45 1.78 -15.52
C ILE A 31 11.36 0.31 -15.92
N VAL A 32 12.22 -0.11 -16.85
CA VAL A 32 12.43 -1.52 -17.16
C VAL A 32 13.90 -1.86 -16.97
N TYR A 33 14.18 -2.96 -16.26
CA TYR A 33 15.53 -3.44 -15.98
C TYR A 33 15.60 -4.98 -15.99
N GLY A 34 16.78 -5.52 -15.84
CA GLY A 34 17.00 -6.97 -15.79
C GLY A 34 17.74 -7.54 -17.01
N ARG A 35 18.03 -8.85 -16.97
CA ARG A 35 18.74 -9.62 -18.01
C ARG A 35 20.06 -9.00 -18.47
N LYS A 36 20.85 -8.42 -17.56
CA LYS A 36 22.14 -7.78 -17.83
C LYS A 36 22.12 -6.71 -18.92
N GLN A 37 20.95 -6.15 -19.20
CA GLN A 37 20.76 -5.01 -20.10
C GLN A 37 20.62 -3.74 -19.31
N ASP A 38 20.88 -2.60 -19.96
CA ASP A 38 20.76 -1.30 -19.33
C ASP A 38 19.31 -0.99 -18.93
N THR A 39 19.18 -0.26 -17.83
CA THR A 39 17.88 0.21 -17.36
C THR A 39 17.32 1.28 -18.30
N VAL A 40 16.15 1.04 -18.84
CA VAL A 40 15.47 1.98 -19.73
C VAL A 40 14.34 2.69 -19.00
N PRO A 41 14.40 4.01 -18.88
CA PRO A 41 13.33 4.80 -18.30
C PRO A 41 12.19 4.99 -19.28
N LEU A 42 10.97 4.79 -18.82
CA LEU A 42 9.76 4.79 -19.61
C LEU A 42 8.71 5.74 -19.04
N LYS A 43 7.70 6.05 -19.84
CA LYS A 43 6.45 6.64 -19.43
C LYS A 43 5.29 5.91 -20.08
N ILE A 44 4.19 5.77 -19.34
CA ILE A 44 3.01 5.02 -19.74
C ILE A 44 1.79 5.89 -19.49
N ASN A 45 0.83 5.89 -20.40
CA ASN A 45 -0.43 6.60 -20.15
C ASN A 45 -1.20 5.94 -19.01
N GLU A 46 -1.55 6.73 -17.98
CA GLU A 46 -2.17 6.23 -16.74
C GLU A 46 -3.50 5.51 -16.99
N ARG A 47 -4.34 6.03 -17.91
CA ARG A 47 -5.66 5.45 -18.21
C ARG A 47 -5.51 4.07 -18.87
N ILE A 48 -4.60 3.96 -19.83
CA ILE A 48 -4.32 2.69 -20.55
C ILE A 48 -3.76 1.68 -19.56
N PHE A 49 -2.83 2.10 -18.70
CA PHE A 49 -2.22 1.22 -17.70
C PHE A 49 -3.22 0.75 -16.64
N LYS A 50 -4.10 1.63 -16.14
CA LYS A 50 -5.18 1.25 -15.22
C LYS A 50 -6.15 0.25 -15.85
N GLN A 51 -6.53 0.47 -17.11
CA GLN A 51 -7.39 -0.46 -17.83
C GLN A 51 -6.70 -1.82 -18.01
N PHE A 52 -5.40 -1.80 -18.35
CA PHE A 52 -4.57 -2.99 -18.46
C PHE A 52 -4.58 -3.80 -17.16
N LEU A 53 -4.28 -3.15 -16.02
CA LEU A 53 -4.26 -3.80 -14.71
C LEU A 53 -5.63 -4.39 -14.30
N ARG A 54 -6.73 -3.73 -14.68
CA ARG A 54 -8.08 -4.25 -14.42
C ARG A 54 -8.42 -5.49 -15.24
N THR A 55 -7.89 -5.57 -16.46
CA THR A 55 -8.21 -6.66 -17.39
C THR A 55 -7.34 -7.88 -17.18
N TYR A 56 -6.05 -7.68 -16.94
CA TYR A 56 -5.05 -8.75 -16.91
C TYR A 56 -4.47 -9.03 -15.52
N GLY A 57 -4.63 -8.10 -14.56
CA GLY A 57 -4.00 -8.18 -13.24
C GLY A 57 -2.56 -7.65 -13.23
N GLU A 58 -1.88 -7.88 -12.11
CA GLU A 58 -0.50 -7.41 -11.89
C GLU A 58 0.55 -8.46 -12.27
N ASN A 59 0.21 -9.75 -12.18
CA ASN A 59 1.11 -10.88 -12.35
C ASN A 59 1.00 -11.55 -13.73
N VAL A 60 1.06 -10.76 -14.78
CA VAL A 60 0.93 -11.23 -16.16
C VAL A 60 2.20 -10.95 -16.97
N ILE A 61 2.52 -11.81 -17.92
CA ILE A 61 3.60 -11.59 -18.88
C ILE A 61 3.15 -10.54 -19.89
N ILE A 62 3.88 -9.43 -19.93
CA ILE A 62 3.60 -8.30 -20.78
C ILE A 62 4.61 -8.28 -21.92
N ASN A 63 4.15 -8.28 -23.15
CA ASN A 63 4.97 -7.92 -24.30
C ASN A 63 4.99 -6.40 -24.41
N MET A 64 6.05 -5.79 -23.89
CA MET A 64 6.22 -4.35 -23.88
C MET A 64 6.76 -3.90 -25.24
N GLU A 65 5.99 -3.05 -25.93
CA GLU A 65 6.41 -2.43 -27.18
C GLU A 65 6.97 -1.04 -26.87
N VAL A 66 8.30 -0.92 -26.93
CA VAL A 66 8.97 0.38 -26.82
C VAL A 66 8.90 1.07 -28.18
N SER A 67 8.72 2.39 -28.21
CA SER A 67 8.51 3.22 -29.42
C SER A 67 9.53 3.00 -30.55
N GLU A 68 10.62 2.30 -30.29
CA GLU A 68 11.69 1.95 -31.24
C GLU A 68 11.48 0.57 -31.93
N GLY A 69 10.31 -0.06 -31.73
CA GLY A 69 9.97 -1.32 -32.41
C GLY A 69 10.54 -2.58 -31.77
N THR A 70 11.13 -2.47 -30.59
CA THR A 70 11.61 -3.62 -29.83
C THR A 70 10.50 -4.11 -28.92
N SER A 71 10.11 -5.40 -29.03
CA SER A 71 9.17 -6.04 -28.14
C SER A 71 9.91 -6.95 -27.19
N GLU A 72 9.79 -6.71 -25.90
CA GLU A 72 10.47 -7.48 -24.84
C GLU A 72 9.46 -8.06 -23.85
N PRO A 73 9.61 -9.34 -23.44
CA PRO A 73 8.77 -9.91 -22.40
C PRO A 73 9.21 -9.39 -21.02
N VAL A 74 8.26 -8.80 -20.31
CA VAL A 74 8.47 -8.23 -18.97
C VAL A 74 7.34 -8.63 -18.03
N ILE A 75 7.61 -8.57 -16.74
CA ILE A 75 6.61 -8.68 -15.66
C ILE A 75 6.67 -7.41 -14.82
N ILE A 76 5.54 -7.04 -14.24
CA ILE A 76 5.48 -5.97 -13.26
C ILE A 76 6.13 -6.48 -11.97
N LYS A 77 7.15 -5.76 -11.49
CA LYS A 77 7.80 -6.08 -10.21
C LYS A 77 7.14 -5.36 -9.05
N GLU A 78 6.83 -4.07 -9.26
CA GLU A 78 6.21 -3.24 -8.22
C GLU A 78 5.39 -2.13 -8.86
N ILE A 79 4.25 -1.81 -8.23
CA ILE A 79 3.42 -0.66 -8.56
C ILE A 79 3.28 0.21 -7.33
N GLN A 80 3.82 1.42 -7.40
CA GLN A 80 3.65 2.42 -6.36
C GLN A 80 2.37 3.20 -6.58
N ARG A 81 1.49 3.19 -5.58
CA ARG A 81 0.23 3.94 -5.56
C ARG A 81 0.30 5.07 -4.55
N ASP A 82 -0.48 6.11 -4.77
CA ASP A 82 -0.60 7.19 -3.81
C ASP A 82 -1.31 6.66 -2.53
N PRO A 83 -0.75 6.89 -1.33
CA PRO A 83 -1.34 6.39 -0.08
C PRO A 83 -2.68 7.05 0.26
N VAL A 84 -2.92 8.28 -0.22
CA VAL A 84 -4.17 9.02 -0.01
C VAL A 84 -5.15 8.71 -1.13
N GLU A 85 -4.74 8.93 -2.36
CA GLU A 85 -5.50 8.60 -3.55
C GLU A 85 -5.08 7.24 -4.10
N LYS A 86 -5.52 6.15 -3.46
CA LYS A 86 -5.13 4.76 -3.80
C LYS A 86 -5.28 4.39 -5.28
N GLN A 87 -6.08 5.14 -6.03
CA GLN A 87 -6.29 4.94 -7.46
C GLN A 87 -5.21 5.60 -8.33
N THR A 88 -4.45 6.56 -7.80
CA THR A 88 -3.42 7.27 -8.55
C THR A 88 -2.11 6.48 -8.53
N LEU A 89 -1.59 6.18 -9.72
CA LEU A 89 -0.34 5.44 -9.90
C LEU A 89 0.85 6.42 -9.89
N LEU A 90 1.82 6.17 -9.01
CA LEU A 90 3.01 7.02 -8.87
C LEU A 90 4.20 6.52 -9.68
N HIS A 91 4.41 5.21 -9.71
CA HIS A 91 5.52 4.58 -10.41
C HIS A 91 5.19 3.13 -10.76
N ALA A 92 5.82 2.59 -11.79
CA ALA A 92 5.77 1.18 -12.14
C ALA A 92 7.15 0.66 -12.50
N ASP A 93 7.52 -0.45 -11.89
CA ASP A 93 8.79 -1.13 -12.10
C ASP A 93 8.54 -2.42 -12.88
N PHE A 94 9.24 -2.56 -13.99
CA PHE A 94 9.18 -3.74 -14.84
C PHE A 94 10.51 -4.46 -14.84
N ILE A 95 10.46 -5.78 -14.74
CA ILE A 95 11.63 -6.63 -14.87
C ILE A 95 11.55 -7.44 -16.17
N ARG A 96 12.65 -7.44 -16.94
CA ARG A 96 12.78 -8.32 -18.11
C ARG A 96 12.91 -9.74 -17.66
N ILE A 97 12.11 -10.61 -18.24
CA ILE A 97 12.11 -12.03 -17.88
C ILE A 97 12.61 -12.91 -19.02
N SER A 98 13.10 -14.09 -18.65
CA SER A 98 13.24 -15.25 -19.48
C SER A 98 12.15 -16.25 -19.13
N LEU A 99 11.63 -16.99 -20.07
CA LEU A 99 10.61 -18.00 -19.79
C LEU A 99 11.20 -19.21 -19.02
N ASP A 100 12.53 -19.36 -19.05
CA ASP A 100 13.26 -20.48 -18.49
C ASP A 100 13.85 -20.20 -17.09
N GLU A 101 13.75 -18.96 -16.61
CA GLU A 101 14.32 -18.56 -15.31
C GLU A 101 13.21 -18.33 -14.28
N PRO A 102 13.33 -18.84 -13.04
CA PRO A 102 12.36 -18.57 -11.99
C PRO A 102 12.39 -17.09 -11.61
N VAL A 103 11.22 -16.55 -11.34
CA VAL A 103 11.03 -15.12 -10.97
C VAL A 103 10.29 -15.03 -9.66
N THR A 104 10.81 -14.17 -8.78
CA THR A 104 10.13 -13.83 -7.53
C THR A 104 9.12 -12.70 -7.76
N SER A 105 7.86 -12.95 -7.47
CA SER A 105 6.79 -11.95 -7.54
C SER A 105 5.89 -12.00 -6.32
N SER A 106 5.20 -10.89 -6.05
CA SER A 106 4.20 -10.79 -4.98
C SER A 106 2.81 -10.98 -5.59
N VAL A 107 2.11 -12.02 -5.16
CA VAL A 107 0.77 -12.38 -5.65
C VAL A 107 -0.27 -11.99 -4.62
N PRO A 108 -1.36 -11.28 -5.01
CA PRO A 108 -2.42 -10.91 -4.10
C PRO A 108 -3.25 -12.13 -3.67
N ILE A 109 -3.66 -12.14 -2.40
CA ILE A 109 -4.58 -13.12 -1.84
C ILE A 109 -5.99 -12.54 -1.90
N VAL A 110 -6.93 -13.30 -2.41
CA VAL A 110 -8.35 -12.95 -2.51
C VAL A 110 -9.15 -13.91 -1.63
N LEU A 111 -9.91 -13.35 -0.69
CA LEU A 111 -10.81 -14.14 0.15
C LEU A 111 -12.12 -14.39 -0.61
N VAL A 112 -12.49 -15.65 -0.75
CA VAL A 112 -13.71 -16.07 -1.43
C VAL A 112 -14.75 -16.54 -0.40
N GLY A 113 -15.97 -16.04 -0.53
CA GLY A 113 -17.06 -16.35 0.39
C GLY A 113 -17.23 -15.35 1.53
N THR A 114 -18.28 -15.56 2.32
CA THR A 114 -18.53 -14.76 3.55
C THR A 114 -18.42 -15.70 4.73
N PRO A 115 -17.49 -15.46 5.67
CA PRO A 115 -17.28 -16.35 6.81
C PRO A 115 -18.55 -16.49 7.67
N ALA A 116 -18.85 -17.72 8.10
CA ALA A 116 -19.94 -17.98 9.04
C ALA A 116 -19.76 -17.23 10.37
N GLY A 117 -18.50 -17.08 10.83
CA GLY A 117 -18.15 -16.33 12.03
C GLY A 117 -18.51 -14.86 11.99
N VAL A 118 -18.49 -14.21 10.80
CA VAL A 118 -18.93 -12.80 10.64
C VAL A 118 -20.45 -12.67 10.86
N GLN A 119 -21.23 -13.65 10.45
CA GLN A 119 -22.68 -13.65 10.69
C GLN A 119 -23.02 -13.78 12.19
N GLN A 120 -22.08 -14.34 12.97
CA GLN A 120 -22.16 -14.47 14.43
C GLN A 120 -21.56 -13.27 15.18
N GLY A 121 -21.15 -12.21 14.45
CA GLY A 121 -20.59 -11.00 15.02
C GLY A 121 -19.07 -11.00 15.12
N GLY A 122 -18.35 -11.95 14.54
CA GLY A 122 -16.89 -11.96 14.47
C GLY A 122 -16.33 -10.90 13.53
N VAL A 123 -15.08 -10.52 13.76
CA VAL A 123 -14.32 -9.57 12.93
C VAL A 123 -13.24 -10.33 12.17
N VAL A 124 -13.18 -10.13 10.85
CA VAL A 124 -12.13 -10.69 9.99
C VAL A 124 -10.89 -9.82 10.07
N GLU A 125 -9.79 -10.40 10.52
CA GLU A 125 -8.48 -9.79 10.46
C GLU A 125 -7.70 -10.40 9.30
N PHE A 126 -7.22 -9.58 8.38
CA PHE A 126 -6.49 -10.00 7.19
C PHE A 126 -5.13 -9.27 7.12
N PRO A 127 -4.15 -9.71 7.92
CA PRO A 127 -2.84 -9.08 7.99
C PRO A 127 -1.99 -9.30 6.74
N LEU A 128 -2.06 -10.50 6.12
CA LEU A 128 -1.24 -10.85 4.96
C LEU A 128 -2.07 -10.82 3.68
N ARG A 129 -1.93 -9.76 2.90
CA ARG A 129 -2.70 -9.54 1.66
C ARG A 129 -2.00 -9.98 0.39
N THR A 130 -0.70 -10.19 0.45
CA THR A 130 0.14 -10.60 -0.68
C THR A 130 1.10 -11.67 -0.21
N LEU A 131 1.36 -12.65 -1.06
CA LEU A 131 2.29 -13.74 -0.82
C LEU A 131 3.45 -13.64 -1.81
N THR A 132 4.68 -13.78 -1.32
CA THR A 132 5.86 -13.77 -2.17
C THR A 132 6.15 -15.18 -2.66
N LEU A 133 6.06 -15.35 -3.98
CA LEU A 133 6.27 -16.63 -4.66
C LEU A 133 7.49 -16.58 -5.55
N ASN A 134 8.16 -17.72 -5.67
CA ASN A 134 9.21 -17.98 -6.63
C ASN A 134 8.77 -19.11 -7.56
N CYS A 135 8.52 -18.79 -8.81
CA CYS A 135 8.05 -19.77 -9.79
C CYS A 135 8.48 -19.40 -11.22
N LEU A 136 8.29 -20.31 -12.14
CA LEU A 136 8.45 -19.99 -13.56
C LEU A 136 7.35 -19.02 -14.00
N PRO A 137 7.63 -18.06 -14.89
CA PRO A 137 6.64 -17.11 -15.39
C PRO A 137 5.41 -17.77 -16.02
N ALA A 138 5.55 -19.00 -16.49
CA ALA A 138 4.48 -19.78 -17.08
C ALA A 138 3.45 -20.31 -16.06
N SER A 139 3.92 -20.62 -14.84
CA SER A 139 3.12 -21.21 -13.74
C SER A 139 2.72 -20.17 -12.70
N MET A 140 2.97 -18.88 -12.96
CA MET A 140 2.64 -17.80 -12.04
C MET A 140 1.11 -17.56 -11.98
N PRO A 141 0.47 -17.69 -10.80
CA PRO A 141 -0.93 -17.34 -10.63
C PRO A 141 -1.12 -15.82 -10.59
N ASN A 142 -2.24 -15.33 -11.11
CA ASN A 142 -2.60 -13.91 -11.02
C ASN A 142 -3.07 -13.53 -9.62
N GLU A 143 -3.77 -14.45 -8.95
CA GLU A 143 -4.32 -14.30 -7.61
C GLU A 143 -4.39 -15.67 -6.92
N ILE A 144 -4.38 -15.66 -5.60
CA ILE A 144 -4.53 -16.84 -4.76
C ILE A 144 -5.89 -16.74 -4.07
N ASN A 145 -6.78 -17.69 -4.39
CA ASN A 145 -8.12 -17.72 -3.81
C ASN A 145 -8.11 -18.55 -2.54
N VAL A 146 -8.50 -17.94 -1.42
CA VAL A 146 -8.67 -18.62 -0.13
C VAL A 146 -10.14 -18.64 0.23
N ASP A 147 -10.71 -19.83 0.35
CA ASP A 147 -12.12 -20.00 0.76
C ASP A 147 -12.24 -19.82 2.27
N VAL A 148 -13.04 -18.84 2.66
CA VAL A 148 -13.32 -18.49 4.05
C VAL A 148 -14.77 -18.73 4.45
N ALA A 149 -15.60 -19.31 3.57
CA ALA A 149 -17.04 -19.44 3.79
C ALA A 149 -17.40 -20.25 5.04
N ASN A 150 -16.61 -21.28 5.35
CA ASN A 150 -16.87 -22.20 6.47
C ASN A 150 -16.15 -21.82 7.76
N MET A 151 -15.44 -20.69 7.80
CA MET A 151 -14.67 -20.27 8.98
C MET A 151 -15.60 -19.76 10.08
N GLU A 152 -15.38 -20.26 11.30
CA GLU A 152 -16.04 -19.84 12.54
C GLU A 152 -15.18 -18.84 13.33
N ILE A 153 -15.75 -18.31 14.43
CA ILE A 153 -15.02 -17.41 15.33
C ILE A 153 -13.91 -18.21 16.05
N GLY A 154 -12.69 -17.74 15.91
CA GLY A 154 -11.48 -18.38 16.47
C GLY A 154 -10.66 -19.15 15.43
N ASP A 155 -11.18 -19.35 14.22
CA ASP A 155 -10.43 -20.03 13.17
C ASP A 155 -9.33 -19.14 12.58
N ILE A 156 -8.22 -19.79 12.21
CA ILE A 156 -7.04 -19.14 11.63
C ILE A 156 -6.59 -19.96 10.42
N VAL A 157 -6.30 -19.27 9.33
CA VAL A 157 -5.68 -19.85 8.12
C VAL A 157 -4.25 -19.38 8.04
N TYR A 158 -3.32 -20.32 7.88
CA TYR A 158 -1.89 -20.07 7.71
C TYR A 158 -1.49 -20.20 6.24
N VAL A 159 -0.29 -19.72 5.92
CA VAL A 159 0.30 -19.85 4.58
C VAL A 159 0.43 -21.33 4.16
N GLN A 160 0.72 -22.23 5.08
CA GLN A 160 0.82 -23.68 4.82
C GLN A 160 -0.50 -24.35 4.41
N ASP A 161 -1.65 -23.72 4.71
CA ASP A 161 -2.99 -24.28 4.46
C ASP A 161 -3.52 -23.91 3.07
N ILE A 162 -2.71 -23.20 2.27
CA ILE A 162 -3.09 -22.83 0.90
C ILE A 162 -2.71 -23.95 -0.07
N ASP A 163 -3.64 -24.32 -0.93
CA ASP A 163 -3.40 -25.22 -2.04
C ASP A 163 -2.70 -24.43 -3.17
N LEU A 164 -1.42 -24.70 -3.37
CA LEU A 164 -0.60 -24.15 -4.45
C LEU A 164 -0.12 -25.28 -5.37
N ASP A 165 0.16 -24.93 -6.62
CA ASP A 165 0.75 -25.87 -7.57
C ASP A 165 2.17 -26.27 -7.13
N ASP A 166 2.58 -27.52 -7.37
CA ASP A 166 3.89 -28.08 -6.99
C ASP A 166 5.09 -27.31 -7.59
N GLU A 167 4.85 -26.51 -8.64
CA GLU A 167 5.88 -25.71 -9.31
C GLU A 167 6.11 -24.33 -8.67
N VAL A 168 5.35 -24.01 -7.61
CA VAL A 168 5.38 -22.69 -6.95
C VAL A 168 6.04 -22.82 -5.57
N GLU A 169 7.15 -22.15 -5.39
CA GLU A 169 7.84 -22.10 -4.10
C GLU A 169 7.44 -20.85 -3.34
N VAL A 170 6.99 -21.01 -2.09
CA VAL A 170 6.64 -19.92 -1.19
C VAL A 170 7.89 -19.43 -0.47
N LEU A 171 8.22 -18.15 -0.56
CA LEU A 171 9.34 -17.54 0.13
C LEU A 171 8.98 -16.96 1.51
N ASP A 172 7.69 -16.73 1.76
CA ASP A 172 7.20 -16.27 3.05
C ASP A 172 7.19 -17.42 4.08
N GLU A 173 7.17 -17.08 5.36
CA GLU A 173 7.11 -18.05 6.46
C GLU A 173 5.78 -18.83 6.43
N LEU A 174 5.84 -20.16 6.42
CA LEU A 174 4.68 -21.05 6.33
C LEU A 174 3.70 -20.91 7.53
N GLN A 175 4.20 -20.46 8.69
CA GLN A 175 3.39 -20.26 9.91
C GLN A 175 2.77 -18.87 9.99
N ARG A 176 2.95 -18.03 8.98
CA ARG A 176 2.37 -16.69 8.96
C ARG A 176 0.86 -16.76 8.77
N ILE A 177 0.13 -15.97 9.56
CA ILE A 177 -1.33 -15.91 9.50
C ILE A 177 -1.75 -15.09 8.28
N ILE A 178 -2.65 -15.67 7.47
CA ILE A 178 -3.27 -15.01 6.32
C ILE A 178 -4.55 -14.32 6.77
N VAL A 179 -5.46 -15.10 7.36
CA VAL A 179 -6.74 -14.60 7.85
C VAL A 179 -7.08 -15.24 9.19
N SER A 180 -7.68 -14.48 10.08
CA SER A 180 -8.24 -14.95 11.34
C SER A 180 -9.58 -14.29 11.62
N ILE A 181 -10.44 -14.99 12.34
CA ILE A 181 -11.75 -14.46 12.77
C ILE A 181 -11.72 -14.31 14.29
N SER A 182 -11.69 -13.07 14.76
CA SER A 182 -11.67 -12.75 16.19
C SER A 182 -13.05 -12.30 16.68
N GLN A 183 -13.27 -12.45 17.99
CA GLN A 183 -14.44 -11.85 18.63
C GLN A 183 -14.23 -10.33 18.73
N PRO A 184 -15.28 -9.52 18.46
CA PRO A 184 -15.17 -8.08 18.65
C PRO A 184 -14.88 -7.79 20.12
N ARG A 185 -13.87 -6.97 20.38
CA ARG A 185 -13.64 -6.43 21.74
C ARG A 185 -14.72 -5.38 21.97
N VAL A 186 -15.73 -5.73 22.76
CA VAL A 186 -16.66 -4.73 23.30
C VAL A 186 -15.87 -3.97 24.37
N ILE A 187 -15.47 -2.75 24.05
CA ILE A 187 -15.00 -1.80 25.05
C ILE A 187 -16.28 -1.42 25.83
N VAL A 188 -16.50 -2.08 26.95
CA VAL A 188 -17.45 -1.61 27.93
C VAL A 188 -16.77 -0.39 28.55
N GLU A 189 -17.15 0.81 28.10
CA GLU A 189 -16.92 2.00 28.93
C GLU A 189 -17.74 1.75 30.20
N GLU A 190 -17.07 1.36 31.27
CA GLU A 190 -17.62 1.50 32.62
C GLU A 190 -17.85 3.00 32.82
N VAL A 191 -19.08 3.39 32.59
CA VAL A 191 -19.57 4.66 33.11
C VAL A 191 -19.61 4.45 34.63
N GLU A 192 -18.56 4.92 35.34
CA GLU A 192 -18.65 5.15 36.78
C GLU A 192 -19.83 6.09 36.99
N GLU A 193 -20.98 5.51 37.39
CA GLU A 193 -22.05 6.23 38.01
C GLU A 193 -21.46 6.78 39.33
N VAL A 194 -21.13 8.07 39.28
CA VAL A 194 -20.89 8.85 40.49
C VAL A 194 -22.24 8.96 41.17
N GLU A 195 -22.51 8.11 42.17
CA GLU A 195 -23.57 8.29 43.12
C GLU A 195 -23.37 9.65 43.81
N GLU A 196 -24.19 10.65 43.43
CA GLU A 196 -24.43 11.81 44.23
C GLU A 196 -25.15 11.37 45.50
N GLY A 197 -24.39 11.23 46.57
CA GLY A 197 -24.90 11.15 47.94
C GLY A 197 -25.21 12.56 48.41
N GLU A 198 -26.51 12.89 48.51
CA GLU A 198 -27.05 14.00 49.29
C GLU A 198 -26.72 13.83 50.76
N GLU A 199 -26.35 14.93 51.37
CA GLU A 199 -26.64 15.44 52.72
C GLU A 199 -25.55 16.43 53.10
N GLY A 200 -25.73 17.67 53.36
CA GLY A 200 -26.69 18.33 54.22
C GLY A 200 -25.98 19.44 54.96
N GLU A 201 -26.53 20.60 54.91
CA GLU A 201 -26.59 21.60 55.97
C GLU A 201 -25.42 22.54 56.31
N GLU A 202 -25.73 23.79 56.01
CA GLU A 202 -25.56 25.04 56.80
C GLU A 202 -24.17 25.54 57.23
N GLY A 203 -23.95 26.80 56.88
CA GLY A 203 -23.02 27.65 57.63
C GLY A 203 -22.48 28.87 56.87
N ALA A 204 -23.33 29.87 56.78
CA ALA A 204 -23.08 31.32 56.92
C ALA A 204 -21.68 31.94 56.65
N ALA A 205 -21.69 32.93 55.78
CA ALA A 205 -21.23 34.29 55.98
C ALA A 205 -19.75 34.69 55.77
N GLU A 206 -19.66 35.73 55.04
CA GLU A 206 -18.79 36.92 55.10
C GLU A 206 -17.52 36.96 54.21
N GLU A 207 -17.68 37.82 53.27
CA GLU A 207 -16.91 39.05 52.96
C GLU A 207 -15.41 38.96 52.76
N GLY A 208 -14.97 39.50 51.68
CA GLY A 208 -13.63 40.01 51.54
C GLY A 208 -13.13 40.14 50.12
N THR A 209 -13.55 41.22 49.46
CA THR A 209 -12.86 42.03 48.43
C THR A 209 -11.35 41.87 48.41
N THR A 210 -10.74 41.77 47.21
CA THR A 210 -9.87 42.72 46.54
C THR A 210 -9.18 42.04 45.38
N GLU A 211 -9.37 42.57 44.21
CA GLU A 211 -8.51 43.12 43.18
C GLU A 211 -6.99 42.84 43.32
N GLU A 212 -6.41 42.39 42.22
CA GLU A 212 -5.32 43.00 41.40
C GLU A 212 -4.78 41.88 40.49
N GLU A 213 -4.97 42.02 39.16
CA GLU A 213 -4.00 42.40 38.15
C GLU A 213 -2.58 41.81 38.37
N ASP A 214 -2.16 40.95 37.44
CA ASP A 214 -1.00 41.23 36.58
C ASP A 214 -0.87 40.20 35.44
N ALA A 215 -0.81 40.65 34.34
CA ALA A 215 -0.22 40.68 33.06
C ALA A 215 0.98 39.75 32.79
N GLU A 216 0.99 39.33 31.53
CA GLU A 216 2.17 38.98 30.72
C GLU A 216 2.83 37.59 31.01
N GLU A 217 3.04 36.75 30.03
CA GLU A 217 3.95 36.94 28.93
C GLU A 217 3.76 35.91 27.81
N ARG A 218 3.48 36.42 26.63
CA ARG A 218 3.57 35.69 25.36
C ARG A 218 5.03 35.58 24.97
N ALA A 219 5.53 34.38 24.80
CA ALA A 219 6.78 34.13 24.11
C ALA A 219 6.51 33.71 22.65
N GLU A 220 6.70 34.61 21.71
CA GLU A 220 6.83 34.34 20.28
C GLU A 220 8.23 33.80 19.97
N PRO A 221 8.41 32.82 19.08
CA PRO A 221 9.75 32.45 18.64
C PRO A 221 10.27 33.38 17.53
N GLU A 222 11.44 33.89 17.76
CA GLU A 222 12.22 34.77 16.86
C GLU A 222 12.58 34.08 15.53
N VAL A 223 12.24 34.77 14.45
CA VAL A 223 12.67 34.45 13.09
C VAL A 223 14.06 35.01 12.84
N ILE A 224 15.09 34.18 12.75
CA ILE A 224 16.44 34.55 12.38
C ILE A 224 16.51 34.78 10.87
N SER A 225 16.47 36.03 10.46
CA SER A 225 16.78 36.47 9.10
C SER A 225 18.30 36.53 8.89
N ARG A 226 18.86 35.59 8.14
CA ARG A 226 20.24 35.68 7.66
C ARG A 226 20.38 36.69 6.53
N ARG A 227 20.99 37.82 6.85
CA ARG A 227 21.49 38.83 5.92
C ARG A 227 22.47 38.24 4.91
N ARG A 228 22.19 38.53 3.64
CA ARG A 228 23.15 38.46 2.53
C ARG A 228 24.27 39.46 2.79
N ARG A 229 25.52 38.99 2.76
CA ARG A 229 26.69 39.84 2.48
C ARG A 229 27.04 39.66 1.01
N ASN A 230 26.86 40.74 0.28
CA ASN A 230 27.63 41.02 -0.92
C ASN A 230 29.06 41.38 -0.46
N ASP A 231 30.06 40.81 -1.08
CA ASP A 231 31.34 41.44 -1.27
C ASP A 231 31.74 41.26 -2.73
N ASP A 232 31.74 42.39 -3.40
CA ASP A 232 32.46 42.65 -4.64
C ASP A 232 33.95 42.67 -4.34
N ALA A 233 34.74 42.19 -5.25
CA ALA A 233 36.00 42.78 -5.68
C ALA A 233 36.99 41.73 -6.21
N GLU A 234 37.39 42.03 -7.41
CA GLU A 234 38.54 41.67 -8.26
C GLU A 234 38.45 40.41 -9.11
#